data_0281e2f9d959b4578f29bf4f7b8a2e59
#
_entry.id   0281e2f9d959b4578f29bf4f7b8a2e59
#
_cell.length_a   1.000
_cell.length_b   1.000
_cell.length_c   1.000
_cell.angle_alpha   90.00
_cell.angle_beta   90.00
_cell.angle_gamma   90.00
#
_symmetry.space_group_name_H-M   'P 1'
#
loop_
_entity.id
_entity.type
_entity.pdbx_description
1 polymer ?
#
loop_
_entity_poly.entity_id
_entity_poly.type
_entity_poly.pdbx_seq_one_letter_code
_entity_poly.pdbx_strand_id
1 'polypeptide(L)'
;MNKSIQVIDDLLVPDDAIDFCYMVMTNPMYSPCDHAVDRSEADGSIREMGQVIYPDKKKHEIIFQSILFRRYFNNVTEYQSDFWKMENIVKRLEDLLKVKRMWLARVNCTTIQDKHHQSRFHTDMPEGRLRSKLKTCVYYINGNNGGTLFDDEENTFVESKFNRAVIFPAELSHAAVACTNAKLRFVLNLNYEE
;
A
#
# COMPACT_ATOMS: atom_id res chain seq x y z
N MET A 1 5.45 8.63 -19.61
CA MET A 1 5.49 8.38 -18.16
C MET A 1 5.46 9.71 -17.42
N ASN A 2 4.51 9.90 -16.55
CA ASN A 2 4.39 11.12 -15.74
C ASN A 2 5.69 11.32 -14.94
N LYS A 3 6.35 12.49 -15.10
CA LYS A 3 7.63 12.80 -14.45
C LYS A 3 7.60 12.76 -12.91
N SER A 4 6.39 12.72 -12.32
CA SER A 4 6.20 12.60 -10.88
C SER A 4 6.21 11.15 -10.37
N ILE A 5 6.16 10.14 -11.26
CA ILE A 5 6.17 8.71 -10.92
C ILE A 5 7.60 8.19 -11.11
N GLN A 6 8.22 7.75 -10.05
CA GLN A 6 9.55 7.15 -10.07
C GLN A 6 9.44 5.65 -9.81
N VAL A 7 10.05 4.83 -10.67
CA VAL A 7 10.14 3.37 -10.51
C VAL A 7 11.59 3.00 -10.22
N ILE A 8 11.80 2.22 -9.17
CA ILE A 8 13.13 1.74 -8.77
C ILE A 8 13.07 0.21 -8.68
N ASP A 9 13.84 -0.47 -9.50
CA ASP A 9 14.04 -1.92 -9.39
C ASP A 9 15.17 -2.23 -8.41
N ASP A 10 15.08 -3.40 -7.77
CA ASP A 10 16.08 -3.93 -6.84
C ASP A 10 16.43 -2.94 -5.71
N LEU A 11 15.39 -2.35 -5.10
CA LEU A 11 15.54 -1.30 -4.08
C LEU A 11 16.27 -1.77 -2.83
N LEU A 12 15.96 -2.96 -2.33
CA LEU A 12 16.69 -3.60 -1.23
C LEU A 12 17.79 -4.51 -1.78
N VAL A 13 18.81 -4.77 -0.99
CA VAL A 13 19.76 -5.85 -1.30
C VAL A 13 19.01 -7.20 -1.32
N PRO A 14 19.43 -8.17 -2.18
CA PRO A 14 18.65 -9.38 -2.42
C PRO A 14 18.27 -10.15 -1.16
N ASP A 15 19.18 -10.34 -0.21
CA ASP A 15 18.94 -11.08 1.01
C ASP A 15 17.87 -10.42 1.87
N ASP A 16 17.90 -9.09 2.03
CA ASP A 16 16.89 -8.34 2.77
C ASP A 16 15.51 -8.44 2.11
N ALA A 17 15.46 -8.37 0.78
CA ALA A 17 14.22 -8.49 0.04
C ALA A 17 13.59 -9.88 0.19
N ILE A 18 14.41 -10.95 0.16
CA ILE A 18 13.99 -12.34 0.37
C ILE A 18 13.49 -12.53 1.80
N ASP A 19 14.26 -12.08 2.79
CA ASP A 19 13.90 -12.18 4.20
C ASP A 19 12.60 -11.45 4.50
N PHE A 20 12.43 -10.25 3.92
CA PHE A 20 11.20 -9.49 4.08
C PHE A 20 10.00 -10.21 3.46
N CYS A 21 10.16 -10.74 2.25
CA CYS A 21 9.12 -11.53 1.60
C CYS A 21 8.73 -12.74 2.45
N TYR A 22 9.71 -13.48 2.96
CA TYR A 22 9.47 -14.63 3.82
C TYR A 22 8.74 -14.25 5.11
N MET A 23 9.19 -13.20 5.81
CA MET A 23 8.55 -12.72 7.03
C MET A 23 7.08 -12.33 6.79
N VAL A 24 6.81 -11.62 5.69
CA VAL A 24 5.45 -11.20 5.35
C VAL A 24 4.56 -12.39 5.02
N MET A 25 5.06 -13.35 4.26
CA MET A 25 4.30 -14.54 3.85
C MET A 25 4.00 -15.50 5.00
N THR A 26 4.85 -15.55 6.02
CA THR A 26 4.71 -16.43 7.17
C THR A 26 4.03 -15.78 8.38
N ASN A 27 3.77 -14.47 8.30
CA ASN A 27 3.12 -13.75 9.40
C ASN A 27 1.59 -13.92 9.34
N PRO A 28 0.96 -14.55 10.36
CA PRO A 28 -0.49 -14.79 10.38
C PRO A 28 -1.34 -13.55 10.70
N MET A 29 -0.74 -12.37 10.91
CA MET A 29 -1.39 -11.21 11.52
C MET A 29 -2.06 -10.26 10.51
N TYR A 30 -2.66 -10.79 9.45
CA TYR A 30 -3.44 -9.98 8.54
C TYR A 30 -4.91 -9.93 8.98
N SER A 31 -5.41 -8.73 9.24
CA SER A 31 -6.84 -8.50 9.43
C SER A 31 -7.50 -8.16 8.09
N PRO A 32 -8.74 -8.63 7.84
CA PRO A 32 -9.50 -8.17 6.71
C PRO A 32 -9.61 -6.64 6.75
N CYS A 33 -9.35 -5.99 5.65
CA CYS A 33 -9.51 -4.56 5.53
C CYS A 33 -10.61 -4.22 4.56
N ASP A 34 -11.46 -3.34 5.00
CA ASP A 34 -12.47 -2.71 4.17
C ASP A 34 -11.89 -1.46 3.51
N HIS A 35 -11.40 -1.59 2.30
CA HIS A 35 -10.95 -0.44 1.50
C HIS A 35 -12.06 0.26 0.75
N ALA A 36 -13.25 -0.26 0.80
CA ALA A 36 -14.41 0.32 0.14
C ALA A 36 -15.17 1.33 1.01
N VAL A 37 -14.57 1.86 2.06
CA VAL A 37 -15.19 2.97 2.77
C VAL A 37 -15.09 4.20 1.87
N ASP A 38 -16.18 4.42 1.13
CA ASP A 38 -16.44 5.71 0.52
C ASP A 38 -16.61 6.72 1.66
N ARG A 39 -15.54 7.48 1.93
CA ARG A 39 -15.56 8.57 2.92
C ARG A 39 -16.34 9.77 2.46
N SER A 40 -17.06 9.68 1.34
CA SER A 40 -17.93 10.75 0.82
C SER A 40 -19.23 10.92 1.61
N GLU A 41 -19.55 10.02 2.54
CA GLU A 41 -20.66 10.26 3.46
C GLU A 41 -20.21 11.21 4.58
N ALA A 42 -20.68 12.43 4.46
CA ALA A 42 -20.35 13.59 5.29
C ALA A 42 -20.90 13.54 6.75
N ASP A 43 -21.21 12.38 7.29
CA ASP A 43 -21.82 12.26 8.62
C ASP A 43 -20.82 11.98 9.76
N GLY A 44 -19.54 11.82 9.45
CA GLY A 44 -18.50 11.63 10.48
C GLY A 44 -18.62 10.33 11.27
N SER A 45 -19.49 9.41 10.91
CA SER A 45 -19.62 8.12 11.58
C SER A 45 -18.39 7.24 11.26
N ILE A 46 -17.63 6.93 12.31
CA ILE A 46 -16.61 5.87 12.25
C ILE A 46 -17.37 4.55 12.18
N ARG A 47 -17.52 4.00 10.98
CA ARG A 47 -18.01 2.63 10.87
C ARG A 47 -16.94 1.69 11.41
N GLU A 48 -17.33 0.79 12.30
CA GLU A 48 -16.47 -0.22 12.90
C GLU A 48 -15.68 -0.96 11.82
N MET A 49 -14.39 -1.11 12.04
CA MET A 49 -13.52 -1.92 11.18
C MET A 49 -14.09 -3.34 11.08
N GLY A 50 -14.46 -3.76 9.88
CA GLY A 50 -14.86 -5.14 9.62
C GLY A 50 -16.15 -5.36 8.82
N GLN A 51 -16.89 -4.33 8.45
CA GLN A 51 -18.06 -4.48 7.57
C GLN A 51 -17.78 -3.95 6.16
N VAL A 52 -17.54 -4.88 5.24
CA VAL A 52 -17.48 -4.58 3.81
C VAL A 52 -18.90 -4.34 3.32
N ILE A 53 -19.31 -3.09 3.15
CA ILE A 53 -20.58 -2.73 2.52
C ILE A 53 -20.27 -2.36 1.07
N TYR A 54 -20.47 -3.32 0.17
CA TYR A 54 -20.40 -3.06 -1.25
C TYR A 54 -21.77 -2.65 -1.77
N PRO A 55 -21.92 -1.47 -2.36
CA PRO A 55 -23.20 -1.05 -2.94
C PRO A 55 -23.63 -1.92 -4.14
N ASP A 56 -22.66 -2.52 -4.82
CA ASP A 56 -22.90 -3.45 -5.91
C ASP A 56 -22.43 -4.86 -5.53
N LYS A 57 -23.32 -5.84 -5.55
CA LYS A 57 -23.07 -7.26 -5.22
C LYS A 57 -22.12 -7.98 -6.21
N LYS A 58 -21.20 -7.27 -6.89
CA LYS A 58 -20.19 -7.86 -7.77
C LYS A 58 -19.03 -8.36 -6.93
N LYS A 59 -18.47 -9.51 -7.27
CA LYS A 59 -17.30 -10.14 -6.63
C LYS A 59 -16.21 -9.11 -6.36
N HIS A 60 -15.82 -9.00 -5.13
CA HIS A 60 -14.87 -7.98 -4.67
C HIS A 60 -13.56 -8.62 -4.29
N GLU A 61 -12.50 -7.90 -4.57
CA GLU A 61 -11.16 -8.27 -4.13
C GLU A 61 -11.12 -8.24 -2.60
N ILE A 62 -10.73 -9.37 -1.98
CA ILE A 62 -10.54 -9.42 -0.54
C ILE A 62 -9.13 -8.91 -0.27
N ILE A 63 -9.05 -7.78 0.41
CA ILE A 63 -7.80 -7.18 0.85
C ILE A 63 -7.63 -7.41 2.34
N PHE A 64 -6.49 -7.99 2.71
CA PHE A 64 -6.05 -8.11 4.10
C PHE A 64 -4.96 -7.07 4.36
N GLN A 65 -4.98 -6.45 5.53
CA GLN A 65 -3.99 -5.45 5.91
C GLN A 65 -3.31 -5.78 7.22
N SER A 66 -2.03 -5.44 7.28
CA SER A 66 -1.25 -5.37 8.51
C SER A 66 -0.67 -3.97 8.63
N ILE A 67 -1.18 -3.19 9.57
CA ILE A 67 -0.67 -1.84 9.84
C ILE A 67 0.56 -1.99 10.73
N LEU A 68 1.74 -1.75 10.16
CA LEU A 68 3.00 -1.84 10.88
C LEU A 68 3.23 -0.61 11.75
N PHE A 69 2.92 0.56 11.22
CA PHE A 69 3.10 1.84 11.87
C PHE A 69 2.06 2.83 11.35
N ARG A 70 1.49 3.64 12.26
CA ARG A 70 0.63 4.77 11.90
C ARG A 70 0.90 5.93 12.84
N ARG A 71 1.06 7.12 12.28
CA ARG A 71 1.09 8.39 13.01
C ARG A 71 -0.15 9.20 12.67
N TYR A 72 -0.87 9.63 13.68
CA TYR A 72 -2.00 10.53 13.54
C TYR A 72 -1.55 11.99 13.54
N PHE A 73 -2.37 12.87 13.01
CA PHE A 73 -2.06 14.31 12.95
C PHE A 73 -1.91 14.98 14.32
N ASN A 74 -2.42 14.38 15.39
CA ASN A 74 -2.21 14.80 16.78
C ASN A 74 -0.92 14.24 17.41
N ASN A 75 0.00 13.68 16.61
CA ASN A 75 1.24 13.02 17.00
C ASN A 75 1.09 11.73 17.83
N VAL A 76 -0.11 11.18 17.96
CA VAL A 76 -0.28 9.83 18.49
C VAL A 76 0.26 8.82 17.47
N THR A 77 1.01 7.83 17.94
CA THR A 77 1.57 6.75 17.10
C THR A 77 1.01 5.41 17.54
N GLU A 78 0.67 4.57 16.56
CA GLU A 78 0.33 3.16 16.77
C GLU A 78 1.40 2.30 16.11
N TYR A 79 1.79 1.24 16.85
CA TYR A 79 2.61 0.16 16.33
C TYR A 79 1.85 -1.14 16.47
N GLN A 80 1.97 -2.00 15.47
CA GLN A 80 1.48 -3.35 15.59
C GLN A 80 2.41 -4.16 16.53
N SER A 81 1.85 -5.14 17.24
CA SER A 81 2.61 -5.94 18.21
C SER A 81 3.84 -6.65 17.63
N ASP A 82 3.83 -6.97 16.33
CA ASP A 82 4.94 -7.63 15.62
C ASP A 82 5.74 -6.69 14.71
N PHE A 83 5.54 -5.38 14.82
CA PHE A 83 6.31 -4.40 14.04
C PHE A 83 7.82 -4.61 14.18
N TRP A 84 8.29 -4.96 15.37
CA TRP A 84 9.70 -5.20 15.66
C TRP A 84 10.35 -6.25 14.75
N LYS A 85 9.60 -7.23 14.25
CA LYS A 85 10.10 -8.24 13.30
C LYS A 85 10.46 -7.63 11.94
N MET A 86 9.78 -6.56 11.57
CA MET A 86 9.94 -5.87 10.27
C MET A 86 10.64 -4.52 10.41
N GLU A 87 10.90 -4.09 11.64
CA GLU A 87 11.44 -2.75 11.92
C GLU A 87 12.75 -2.47 11.19
N ASN A 88 13.65 -3.42 11.14
CA ASN A 88 14.94 -3.26 10.47
C ASN A 88 14.77 -3.02 8.97
N ILE A 89 13.85 -3.74 8.32
CA ILE A 89 13.58 -3.57 6.89
C ILE A 89 12.92 -2.22 6.62
N VAL A 90 11.94 -1.84 7.45
CA VAL A 90 11.29 -0.52 7.33
C VAL A 90 12.31 0.60 7.52
N LYS A 91 13.20 0.52 8.50
CA LYS A 91 14.28 1.50 8.69
C LYS A 91 15.23 1.59 7.50
N ARG A 92 15.63 0.46 6.90
CA ARG A 92 16.44 0.48 5.68
C ARG A 92 15.72 1.15 4.52
N LEU A 93 14.41 0.92 4.37
CA LEU A 93 13.60 1.62 3.37
C LEU A 93 13.51 3.13 3.68
N GLU A 94 13.37 3.51 4.95
CA GLU A 94 13.41 4.92 5.37
C GLU A 94 14.71 5.60 4.95
N ASP A 95 15.85 4.94 5.18
CA ASP A 95 17.17 5.47 4.80
C ASP A 95 17.32 5.60 3.28
N LEU A 96 16.95 4.56 2.52
CA LEU A 96 17.01 4.55 1.05
C LEU A 96 16.09 5.60 0.42
N LEU A 97 14.91 5.81 1.00
CA LEU A 97 13.91 6.77 0.54
C LEU A 97 14.10 8.17 1.14
N LYS A 98 15.12 8.38 1.97
CA LYS A 98 15.41 9.66 2.68
C LYS A 98 14.23 10.19 3.47
N VAL A 99 13.54 9.30 4.17
CA VAL A 99 12.34 9.63 4.94
C VAL A 99 12.69 10.54 6.12
N LYS A 100 12.14 11.74 6.15
CA LYS A 100 12.23 12.64 7.31
C LYS A 100 11.19 12.31 8.38
N ARG A 101 10.00 11.94 7.93
CA ARG A 101 8.90 11.56 8.83
C ARG A 101 8.00 10.53 8.17
N MET A 102 7.86 9.38 8.81
CA MET A 102 6.88 8.35 8.43
C MET A 102 5.51 8.66 9.02
N TRP A 103 4.48 8.54 8.20
CA TRP A 103 3.06 8.67 8.60
C TRP A 103 2.35 7.34 8.64
N LEU A 104 2.62 6.47 7.68
CA LEU A 104 1.99 5.16 7.59
C LEU A 104 2.97 4.18 6.96
N ALA A 105 3.06 3.00 7.57
CA ALA A 105 3.64 1.81 6.97
C ALA A 105 2.65 0.66 7.14
N ARG A 106 2.19 0.07 6.02
CA ARG A 106 1.24 -1.03 6.05
C ARG A 106 1.53 -2.05 4.95
N VAL A 107 1.37 -3.31 5.26
CA VAL A 107 1.38 -4.38 4.27
C VAL A 107 -0.06 -4.66 3.84
N ASN A 108 -0.29 -4.67 2.53
CA ASN A 108 -1.53 -5.11 1.93
C ASN A 108 -1.31 -6.48 1.29
N CYS A 109 -2.26 -7.38 1.52
CA CYS A 109 -2.30 -8.70 0.91
C CYS A 109 -3.61 -8.85 0.14
N THR A 110 -3.53 -9.17 -1.15
CA THR A 110 -4.70 -9.47 -1.98
C THR A 110 -4.61 -10.88 -2.54
N THR A 111 -5.77 -11.54 -2.68
CA THR A 111 -5.83 -12.89 -3.21
C THR A 111 -5.84 -12.90 -4.74
N ILE A 112 -5.45 -14.02 -5.32
CA ILE A 112 -5.58 -14.28 -6.77
C ILE A 112 -7.03 -14.05 -7.22
N GLN A 113 -7.19 -13.46 -8.40
CA GLN A 113 -8.48 -13.25 -9.03
C GLN A 113 -8.56 -13.99 -10.37
N ASP A 114 -9.78 -14.19 -10.88
CA ASP A 114 -10.03 -14.81 -12.18
C ASP A 114 -9.62 -13.92 -13.36
N LYS A 115 -9.55 -12.61 -13.13
CA LYS A 115 -9.09 -11.59 -14.07
C LYS A 115 -8.44 -10.41 -13.34
N HIS A 116 -7.84 -9.52 -14.09
CA HIS A 116 -7.29 -8.25 -13.56
C HIS A 116 -8.43 -7.31 -13.15
N HIS A 117 -8.88 -7.44 -11.90
CA HIS A 117 -9.80 -6.47 -11.32
C HIS A 117 -9.02 -5.23 -10.88
N GLN A 118 -9.55 -4.08 -11.19
CA GLN A 118 -9.05 -2.80 -10.75
C GLN A 118 -9.86 -2.34 -9.53
N SER A 119 -9.18 -1.93 -8.46
CA SER A 119 -9.82 -1.24 -7.34
C SER A 119 -10.30 0.16 -7.76
N ARG A 120 -11.08 0.82 -6.92
CA ARG A 120 -11.40 2.24 -7.15
C ARG A 120 -10.13 3.08 -7.09
N PHE A 121 -10.06 4.10 -7.92
CA PHE A 121 -9.04 5.14 -7.79
C PHE A 121 -9.20 5.86 -6.45
N HIS A 122 -8.10 6.00 -5.75
CA HIS A 122 -8.05 6.61 -4.42
C HIS A 122 -6.69 7.24 -4.17
N THR A 123 -6.61 7.96 -3.08
CA THR A 123 -5.36 8.47 -2.52
C THR A 123 -5.22 7.93 -1.11
N ASP A 124 -4.01 7.55 -0.71
CA ASP A 124 -3.77 6.91 0.58
C ASP A 124 -3.94 7.85 1.78
N MET A 125 -3.82 9.14 1.56
CA MET A 125 -3.88 10.14 2.61
C MET A 125 -5.11 11.05 2.46
N PRO A 126 -5.76 11.43 3.56
CA PRO A 126 -6.90 12.34 3.52
C PRO A 126 -6.51 13.70 2.91
N GLU A 127 -7.50 14.39 2.37
CA GLU A 127 -7.30 15.74 1.85
C GLU A 127 -6.81 16.70 2.94
N GLY A 128 -5.93 17.64 2.57
CA GLY A 128 -5.40 18.65 3.48
C GLY A 128 -4.03 19.17 3.06
N ARG A 129 -3.57 20.23 3.73
CA ARG A 129 -2.29 20.91 3.42
C ARG A 129 -1.06 20.00 3.52
N LEU A 130 -1.11 18.96 4.33
CA LEU A 130 0.02 18.03 4.47
C LEU A 130 0.14 17.08 3.28
N ARG A 131 -0.97 16.70 2.64
CA ARG A 131 -1.00 15.75 1.53
C ARG A 131 -0.07 16.16 0.37
N SER A 132 -0.03 17.45 0.02
CA SER A 132 0.82 17.96 -1.06
C SER A 132 2.33 17.89 -0.77
N LYS A 133 2.72 17.62 0.49
CA LYS A 133 4.11 17.47 0.91
C LYS A 133 4.51 16.00 1.09
N LEU A 134 3.56 15.10 0.97
CA LEU A 134 3.79 13.69 1.21
C LEU A 134 4.07 12.95 -0.08
N LYS A 135 4.89 11.91 0.06
CA LYS A 135 5.08 10.88 -0.95
C LYS A 135 4.45 9.58 -0.50
N THR A 136 3.98 8.83 -1.47
CA THR A 136 3.61 7.42 -1.32
C THR A 136 4.68 6.58 -2.01
N CYS A 137 5.12 5.53 -1.33
CA CYS A 137 5.91 4.46 -1.91
C CYS A 137 5.12 3.16 -1.83
N VAL A 138 4.92 2.51 -2.96
CA VAL A 138 4.41 1.14 -3.03
C VAL A 138 5.58 0.23 -3.36
N TYR A 139 6.01 -0.56 -2.38
CA TYR A 139 7.06 -1.55 -2.55
C TYR A 139 6.44 -2.93 -2.79
N TYR A 140 6.75 -3.54 -3.91
CA TYR A 140 6.23 -4.86 -4.29
C TYR A 140 7.08 -5.96 -3.65
N ILE A 141 6.50 -6.63 -2.66
CA ILE A 141 7.17 -7.65 -1.85
C ILE A 141 7.34 -8.95 -2.62
N ASN A 142 6.41 -9.27 -3.52
CA ASN A 142 6.52 -10.43 -4.41
C ASN A 142 6.14 -10.07 -5.85
N GLY A 143 6.72 -10.82 -6.82
CA GLY A 143 6.45 -10.64 -8.24
C GLY A 143 5.13 -11.30 -8.65
N ASN A 144 4.35 -10.61 -9.46
CA ASN A 144 3.12 -11.12 -10.08
C ASN A 144 2.68 -10.18 -11.22
N ASN A 145 1.66 -10.57 -11.99
CA ASN A 145 1.15 -9.78 -13.11
C ASN A 145 0.09 -8.73 -12.74
N GLY A 146 -0.16 -8.49 -11.45
CA GLY A 146 -0.90 -7.33 -10.97
C GLY A 146 -0.01 -6.10 -10.90
N GLY A 147 -0.52 -5.00 -10.35
CA GLY A 147 0.28 -3.77 -10.28
C GLY A 147 -0.44 -2.59 -9.65
N THR A 148 0.05 -1.41 -9.99
CA THR A 148 -0.56 -0.12 -9.63
C THR A 148 -0.85 0.66 -10.90
N LEU A 149 -2.09 1.08 -11.07
CA LEU A 149 -2.56 1.92 -12.16
C LEU A 149 -2.74 3.34 -11.64
N PHE A 150 -2.23 4.32 -12.37
CA PHE A 150 -2.35 5.73 -12.03
C PHE A 150 -3.43 6.42 -12.85
N ASP A 151 -4.16 7.33 -12.20
CA ASP A 151 -5.16 8.19 -12.82
C ASP A 151 -4.43 9.44 -13.38
N ASP A 152 -3.61 9.21 -14.38
CA ASP A 152 -2.89 10.23 -15.11
C ASP A 152 -3.26 10.19 -16.61
N GLU A 153 -2.83 11.18 -17.40
CA GLU A 153 -3.18 11.30 -18.83
C GLU A 153 -2.79 10.07 -19.64
N GLU A 154 -1.73 9.36 -19.21
CA GLU A 154 -1.21 8.18 -19.93
C GLU A 154 -1.81 6.86 -19.39
N ASN A 155 -2.58 6.88 -18.29
CA ASN A 155 -3.02 5.70 -17.55
C ASN A 155 -1.82 4.80 -17.21
N THR A 156 -0.79 5.41 -16.61
CA THR A 156 0.47 4.74 -16.33
C THR A 156 0.23 3.50 -15.47
N PHE A 157 0.70 2.33 -15.92
CA PHE A 157 0.64 1.08 -15.18
C PHE A 157 2.04 0.64 -14.78
N VAL A 158 2.22 0.33 -13.48
CA VAL A 158 3.47 -0.22 -12.94
C VAL A 158 3.23 -1.62 -12.44
N GLU A 159 3.83 -2.61 -13.11
CA GLU A 159 3.71 -4.02 -12.78
C GLU A 159 4.39 -4.37 -11.45
N SER A 160 3.77 -5.29 -10.71
CA SER A 160 4.24 -5.82 -9.43
C SER A 160 5.44 -6.77 -9.64
N LYS A 161 6.64 -6.20 -9.79
CA LYS A 161 7.89 -6.95 -9.85
C LYS A 161 8.50 -7.08 -8.46
N PHE A 162 9.00 -8.27 -8.10
CA PHE A 162 9.70 -8.49 -6.84
C PHE A 162 10.81 -7.44 -6.62
N ASN A 163 10.90 -6.90 -5.41
CA ASN A 163 11.89 -5.91 -4.99
C ASN A 163 11.85 -4.58 -5.78
N ARG A 164 10.70 -4.25 -6.41
CA ARG A 164 10.46 -2.97 -7.08
C ARG A 164 9.73 -2.02 -6.15
N ALA A 165 10.07 -0.75 -6.20
CA ALA A 165 9.30 0.33 -5.61
C ALA A 165 8.77 1.27 -6.68
N VAL A 166 7.57 1.81 -6.48
CA VAL A 166 7.06 2.95 -7.20
C VAL A 166 6.78 4.07 -6.21
N ILE A 167 7.33 5.26 -6.47
CA ILE A 167 7.27 6.43 -5.61
C ILE A 167 6.56 7.55 -6.37
N PHE A 168 5.60 8.19 -5.72
CA PHE A 168 4.78 9.24 -6.34
C PHE A 168 4.22 10.22 -5.29
N PRO A 169 3.76 11.42 -5.69
CA PRO A 169 3.07 12.34 -4.79
C PRO A 169 1.82 11.69 -4.19
N ALA A 170 1.61 11.82 -2.87
CA ALA A 170 0.48 11.19 -2.19
C ALA A 170 -0.89 11.72 -2.64
N GLU A 171 -0.92 12.83 -3.39
CA GLU A 171 -2.11 13.38 -4.02
C GLU A 171 -2.46 12.74 -5.36
N LEU A 172 -1.54 11.97 -5.96
CA LEU A 172 -1.80 11.29 -7.22
C LEU A 172 -2.73 10.10 -6.99
N SER A 173 -3.88 10.16 -7.65
CA SER A 173 -4.90 9.12 -7.60
C SER A 173 -4.39 7.84 -8.26
N HIS A 174 -4.58 6.71 -7.60
CA HIS A 174 -4.11 5.42 -8.09
C HIS A 174 -5.04 4.29 -7.67
N ALA A 175 -4.90 3.15 -8.34
CA ALA A 175 -5.69 1.95 -8.10
C ALA A 175 -4.79 0.71 -8.06
N ALA A 176 -5.13 -0.24 -7.20
CA ALA A 176 -4.53 -1.57 -7.25
C ALA A 176 -5.15 -2.38 -8.39
N VAL A 177 -4.33 -3.12 -9.12
CA VAL A 177 -4.76 -4.10 -10.11
C VAL A 177 -4.42 -5.49 -9.58
N ALA A 178 -5.44 -6.35 -9.48
CA ALA A 178 -5.31 -7.70 -8.96
C ALA A 178 -4.45 -8.58 -9.87
N CYS A 179 -3.77 -9.56 -9.28
CA CYS A 179 -3.03 -10.57 -10.02
C CYS A 179 -3.88 -11.79 -10.38
N THR A 180 -3.49 -12.48 -11.46
CA THR A 180 -4.12 -13.71 -11.92
C THR A 180 -3.18 -14.92 -11.93
N ASN A 181 -1.89 -14.71 -11.62
CA ASN A 181 -0.83 -15.70 -11.72
C ASN A 181 -0.11 -16.02 -10.40
N ALA A 182 -0.49 -15.37 -9.30
CA ALA A 182 0.07 -15.63 -7.97
C ALA A 182 -1.05 -15.76 -6.95
N LYS A 183 -0.95 -16.74 -6.03
CA LYS A 183 -1.99 -16.96 -5.00
C LYS A 183 -2.26 -15.74 -4.15
N LEU A 184 -1.21 -15.00 -3.82
CA LEU A 184 -1.24 -13.79 -3.01
C LEU A 184 -0.34 -12.72 -3.64
N ARG A 185 -0.79 -11.48 -3.56
CA ARG A 185 -0.03 -10.29 -3.90
C ARG A 185 0.20 -9.49 -2.63
N PHE A 186 1.46 -9.24 -2.32
CA PHE A 186 1.86 -8.44 -1.16
C PHE A 186 2.52 -7.14 -1.60
N VAL A 187 2.11 -6.04 -1.00
CA VAL A 187 2.76 -4.74 -1.15
C VAL A 187 2.92 -4.07 0.20
N LEU A 188 4.03 -3.36 0.40
CA LEU A 188 4.20 -2.44 1.50
C LEU A 188 3.91 -1.02 1.02
N ASN A 189 2.93 -0.37 1.63
CA ASN A 189 2.64 1.05 1.41
C ASN A 189 3.29 1.89 2.49
N LEU A 190 4.08 2.86 2.08
CA LEU A 190 4.68 3.87 2.93
C LEU A 190 4.15 5.25 2.53
N ASN A 191 3.70 6.04 3.52
CA ASN A 191 3.36 7.43 3.31
C ASN A 191 4.26 8.28 4.21
N TYR A 192 5.00 9.22 3.62
CA TYR A 192 6.09 9.91 4.30
C TYR A 192 6.39 11.30 3.76
N GLU A 193 7.08 12.10 4.57
CA GLU A 193 7.76 13.34 4.17
C GLU A 193 9.21 13.04 3.80
N GLU A 194 9.68 13.59 2.69
CA GLU A 194 11.07 13.53 2.22
C GLU A 194 11.87 14.77 2.67
#